data_51d793eb0bff9a7aaf310ba0d6319317
#
_entry.id   51d793eb0bff9a7aaf310ba0d6319317
#
_cell.length_a   1.000
_cell.length_b   1.000
_cell.length_c   1.000
_cell.angle_alpha   90.00
_cell.angle_beta   90.00
_cell.angle_gamma   90.00
#
_symmetry.space_group_name_H-M   'P 1'
#
loop_
_entity.id
_entity.type
_entity.pdbx_description
1 polymer ?
#
loop_
_entity_poly.entity_id
_entity_poly.type
_entity_poly.pdbx_seq_one_letter_code
_entity_poly.pdbx_strand_id
1 'polypeptide(L)'
;MAARIIMYGTDWCGYCARARRLLDVKGAPYEEIDVDIVAGARQEMQAKSGRSTLPQIFINDQHIGGADDLYALDAEGRLDPLLK
;
A
#
# COMPACT_ATOMS: atom_id res chain seq x y z
N MET A 1 14.48 12.60 3.47
CA MET A 1 13.55 12.04 4.48
C MET A 1 12.80 10.88 3.88
N ALA A 2 12.44 9.90 4.71
CA ALA A 2 11.70 8.75 4.24
C ALA A 2 10.25 9.13 3.87
N ALA A 3 9.72 8.50 2.84
CA ALA A 3 8.34 8.66 2.45
C ALA A 3 7.42 8.08 3.51
N ARG A 4 6.22 8.65 3.65
CA ARG A 4 5.18 8.11 4.51
C ARG A 4 4.33 7.15 3.70
N ILE A 5 4.35 5.88 4.08
CA ILE A 5 3.65 4.82 3.34
C ILE A 5 2.56 4.24 4.23
N ILE A 6 1.35 4.17 3.72
CA ILE A 6 0.21 3.55 4.39
C ILE A 6 -0.36 2.49 3.46
N MET A 7 -0.56 1.28 4.00
CA MET A 7 -1.18 0.20 3.28
C MET A 7 -2.42 -0.28 4.03
N TYR A 8 -3.56 -0.28 3.35
CA TYR A 8 -4.78 -0.91 3.86
C TYR A 8 -4.79 -2.35 3.39
N GLY A 9 -4.89 -3.28 4.31
CA GLY A 9 -4.84 -4.69 3.97
C GLY A 9 -5.40 -5.60 5.04
N THR A 10 -5.13 -6.89 4.90
CA THR A 10 -5.50 -7.92 5.87
C THR A 10 -4.40 -8.97 5.95
N ASP A 11 -4.42 -9.77 7.02
CA ASP A 11 -3.41 -10.81 7.20
C ASP A 11 -3.58 -11.99 6.24
N TRP A 12 -4.79 -12.21 5.76
CA TRP A 12 -5.10 -13.38 4.93
C TRP A 12 -5.05 -13.09 3.43
N CYS A 13 -4.72 -11.89 3.02
CA CYS A 13 -4.72 -11.50 1.61
C CYS A 13 -3.36 -11.75 0.96
N GLY A 14 -3.34 -12.59 -0.08
CA GLY A 14 -2.10 -12.90 -0.80
C GLY A 14 -1.49 -11.71 -1.52
N TYR A 15 -2.31 -10.83 -2.07
CA TYR A 15 -1.82 -9.60 -2.72
C TYR A 15 -1.23 -8.64 -1.70
N CYS A 16 -1.80 -8.59 -0.49
CA CYS A 16 -1.24 -7.80 0.60
C CYS A 16 0.16 -8.33 0.97
N ALA A 17 0.31 -9.65 1.03
CA ALA A 17 1.60 -10.26 1.33
C ALA A 17 2.65 -9.91 0.27
N ARG A 18 2.26 -9.89 -1.00
CA ARG A 18 3.17 -9.51 -2.08
C ARG A 18 3.62 -8.06 -1.95
N ALA A 19 2.69 -7.17 -1.63
CA ALA A 19 3.01 -5.76 -1.44
C ALA A 19 3.96 -5.55 -0.25
N ARG A 20 3.70 -6.26 0.87
CA ARG A 20 4.59 -6.20 2.05
C ARG A 20 6.00 -6.62 1.69
N ARG A 21 6.12 -7.72 0.93
CA ARG A 21 7.43 -8.23 0.53
C ARG A 21 8.22 -7.20 -0.27
N LEU A 22 7.57 -6.52 -1.21
CA LEU A 22 8.26 -5.53 -2.01
C LEU A 22 8.74 -4.36 -1.15
N LEU A 23 7.88 -3.86 -0.26
CA LEU A 23 8.26 -2.77 0.64
C LEU A 23 9.40 -3.19 1.57
N ASP A 24 9.37 -4.44 2.05
CA ASP A 24 10.44 -4.97 2.92
C ASP A 24 11.76 -5.07 2.16
N VAL A 25 11.73 -5.56 0.92
CA VAL A 25 12.93 -5.65 0.07
C VAL A 25 13.53 -4.26 -0.17
N LYS A 26 12.68 -3.24 -0.32
CA LYS A 26 13.13 -1.86 -0.51
C LYS A 26 13.60 -1.21 0.79
N GLY A 27 13.43 -1.88 1.93
CA GLY A 27 13.76 -1.29 3.22
C GLY A 27 12.90 -0.10 3.58
N ALA A 28 11.69 -0.04 3.04
CA ALA A 28 10.80 1.12 3.21
C ALA A 28 9.84 0.87 4.38
N PRO A 29 9.96 1.62 5.48
CA PRO A 29 9.02 1.48 6.60
C PRO A 29 7.62 1.90 6.15
N TYR A 30 6.61 1.15 6.59
CA TYR A 30 5.23 1.46 6.25
C TYR A 30 4.33 1.18 7.43
N GLU A 31 3.19 1.86 7.45
CA GLU A 31 2.11 1.61 8.40
C GLU A 31 1.06 0.77 7.69
N GLU A 32 0.64 -0.31 8.34
CA GLU A 32 -0.43 -1.15 7.80
C GLU A 32 -1.69 -0.97 8.64
N ILE A 33 -2.82 -0.73 7.96
CA ILE A 33 -4.12 -0.63 8.61
C ILE A 33 -4.91 -1.87 8.20
N ASP A 34 -5.22 -2.72 9.19
CA ASP A 34 -6.00 -3.93 8.96
C ASP A 34 -7.48 -3.54 8.91
N VAL A 35 -8.09 -3.65 7.72
CA VAL A 35 -9.45 -3.18 7.50
C VAL A 35 -10.50 -4.08 8.15
N ASP A 36 -10.11 -5.28 8.59
CA ASP A 36 -11.01 -6.17 9.32
C ASP A 36 -10.99 -5.91 10.82
N ILE A 37 -9.93 -5.27 11.32
CA ILE A 37 -9.74 -5.01 12.75
C ILE A 37 -10.10 -3.58 13.11
N VAL A 38 -9.66 -2.61 12.29
CA VAL A 38 -9.87 -1.20 12.58
C VAL A 38 -11.24 -0.77 12.08
N ALA A 39 -12.12 -0.36 13.01
CA ALA A 39 -13.48 0.06 12.69
C ALA A 39 -13.46 1.25 11.72
N GLY A 40 -14.26 1.17 10.65
CA GLY A 40 -14.37 2.22 9.66
C GLY A 40 -13.25 2.29 8.65
N ALA A 41 -12.20 1.47 8.80
CA ALA A 41 -11.03 1.54 7.91
C ALA A 41 -11.36 1.13 6.48
N ARG A 42 -12.24 0.15 6.30
CA ARG A 42 -12.64 -0.29 4.95
C ARG A 42 -13.35 0.82 4.20
N GLN A 43 -14.27 1.51 4.87
CA GLN A 43 -14.98 2.65 4.29
C GLN A 43 -14.03 3.81 3.98
N GLU A 44 -13.08 4.06 4.90
CA GLU A 44 -12.06 5.10 4.68
C GLU A 44 -11.23 4.79 3.45
N MET A 45 -10.78 3.54 3.32
CA MET A 45 -10.02 3.09 2.15
C MET A 45 -10.81 3.31 0.86
N GLN A 46 -12.09 2.91 0.84
CA GLN A 46 -12.93 3.08 -0.34
C GLN A 46 -13.12 4.55 -0.70
N ALA A 47 -13.31 5.39 0.31
CA ALA A 47 -13.50 6.82 0.09
C ALA A 47 -12.24 7.46 -0.50
N LYS A 48 -11.06 7.07 0.00
CA LYS A 48 -9.79 7.65 -0.43
C LYS A 48 -9.29 7.10 -1.77
N SER A 49 -9.51 5.81 -2.02
CA SER A 49 -8.96 5.14 -3.20
C SER A 49 -9.94 5.02 -4.36
N GLY A 50 -11.24 5.09 -4.06
CA GLY A 50 -12.26 4.78 -5.04
C GLY A 50 -12.36 3.30 -5.36
N ARG A 51 -11.69 2.44 -4.59
CA ARG A 51 -11.64 1.00 -4.81
C ARG A 51 -11.99 0.24 -3.54
N SER A 52 -12.50 -1.00 -3.72
CA SER A 52 -12.82 -1.89 -2.60
C SER A 52 -11.90 -3.10 -2.50
N THR A 53 -10.91 -3.21 -3.38
CA THR A 53 -9.95 -4.32 -3.39
C THR A 53 -8.79 -4.07 -2.44
N LEU A 54 -8.12 -5.15 -2.03
CA LEU A 54 -6.95 -5.10 -1.13
C LEU A 54 -5.71 -5.61 -1.85
N PRO A 55 -4.55 -5.08 -1.57
CA PRO A 55 -4.30 -3.91 -0.71
C PRO A 55 -4.59 -2.61 -1.43
N GLN A 56 -4.66 -1.50 -0.68
CA GLN A 56 -4.63 -0.15 -1.26
C GLN A 56 -3.50 0.61 -0.57
N ILE A 57 -2.60 1.17 -1.37
CA ILE A 57 -1.34 1.74 -0.90
C ILE A 57 -1.30 3.23 -1.23
N PHE A 58 -0.88 4.02 -0.24
CA PHE A 58 -0.69 5.46 -0.37
C PHE A 58 0.74 5.80 0.00
N ILE A 59 1.39 6.64 -0.81
CA ILE A 59 2.72 7.15 -0.52
C ILE A 59 2.63 8.68 -0.49
N ASN A 60 2.94 9.26 0.66
CA ASN A 60 2.81 10.70 0.91
C ASN A 60 1.43 11.21 0.51
N ASP A 61 0.40 10.48 0.93
CA ASP A 61 -1.02 10.74 0.66
C ASP A 61 -1.42 10.60 -0.81
N GLN A 62 -0.52 10.19 -1.68
CA GLN A 62 -0.83 9.91 -3.07
C GLN A 62 -1.28 8.46 -3.22
N HIS A 63 -2.44 8.25 -3.84
CA HIS A 63 -2.95 6.91 -4.09
C HIS A 63 -2.11 6.20 -5.15
N ILE A 64 -1.50 5.09 -4.77
CA ILE A 64 -0.71 4.27 -5.71
C ILE A 64 -1.59 3.17 -6.31
N GLY A 65 -2.39 2.51 -5.49
CA GLY A 65 -3.25 1.41 -5.92
C GLY A 65 -2.96 0.13 -5.17
N GLY A 66 -3.11 -1.00 -5.84
CA GLY A 66 -2.90 -2.31 -5.27
C GLY A 66 -1.49 -2.84 -5.47
N ALA A 67 -1.31 -4.15 -5.20
CA ALA A 67 0.00 -4.78 -5.34
C ALA A 67 0.52 -4.71 -6.78
N ASP A 68 -0.33 -4.97 -7.76
CA ASP A 68 0.08 -4.93 -9.16
C ASP A 68 0.55 -3.54 -9.57
N ASP A 69 -0.14 -2.50 -9.08
CA ASP A 69 0.26 -1.12 -9.36
C ASP A 69 1.61 -0.80 -8.74
N LEU A 70 1.86 -1.29 -7.54
CA LEU A 70 3.13 -1.08 -6.85
C LEU A 70 4.28 -1.75 -7.60
N TYR A 71 4.08 -3.01 -8.01
CA TYR A 71 5.08 -3.75 -8.78
C TYR A 71 5.32 -3.12 -10.15
N ALA A 72 4.28 -2.60 -10.79
CA ALA A 72 4.44 -1.92 -12.08
C ALA A 72 5.31 -0.67 -11.96
N LEU A 73 5.10 0.13 -10.90
CA LEU A 73 5.96 1.29 -10.64
C LEU A 73 7.41 0.87 -10.43
N ASP A 74 7.62 -0.22 -9.69
CA ASP A 74 8.97 -0.71 -9.44
C ASP A 74 9.64 -1.16 -10.74
N ALA A 75 8.91 -1.88 -11.59
CA ALA A 75 9.45 -2.34 -12.88
C ALA A 75 9.82 -1.18 -13.80
N GLU A 76 9.13 -0.06 -13.67
CA GLU A 76 9.39 1.14 -14.47
C GLU A 76 10.48 2.04 -13.86
N GLY A 77 11.05 1.65 -12.72
CA GLY A 77 12.03 2.46 -12.02
C GLY A 77 11.45 3.71 -11.36
N ARG A 78 10.13 3.74 -11.16
CA ARG A 78 9.43 4.93 -10.63
C ARG A 78 9.10 4.80 -9.15
N LEU A 79 9.25 3.61 -8.57
CA LEU A 79 8.94 3.40 -7.15
C LEU A 79 10.02 4.00 -6.25
N ASP A 80 11.28 3.69 -6.50
CA ASP A 80 12.38 4.15 -5.65
C ASP A 80 12.40 5.67 -5.43
N PRO A 81 12.17 6.51 -6.47
CA PRO A 81 12.08 7.95 -6.24
C PRO A 81 10.95 8.35 -5.29
N LEU A 82 9.83 7.61 -5.27
CA LEU A 82 8.71 7.89 -4.39
C LEU A 82 9.00 7.52 -2.93
N LEU A 83 9.95 6.62 -2.70
CA LEU A 83 10.27 6.13 -1.36
C LEU A 83 11.27 6.99 -0.61
N LYS A 84 11.83 7.99 -1.26
CA LYS A 84 12.84 8.87 -0.66
C LYS A 84 12.24 9.99 0.17
#